data_358fa15805b9c948be5cb58d3b2a36f9
#
_entry.id   358fa15805b9c948be5cb58d3b2a36f9
#
_cell.length_a   1.000
_cell.length_b   1.000
_cell.length_c   1.000
_cell.angle_alpha   90.00
_cell.angle_beta   90.00
_cell.angle_gamma   90.00
#
_symmetry.space_group_name_H-M   'P 1'
#
loop_
_entity.id
_entity.type
_entity.pdbx_description
1 polymer ?
#
loop_
_entity_poly.entity_id
_entity_poly.type
_entity_poly.pdbx_seq_one_letter_code
_entity_poly.pdbx_strand_id
1 'polypeptide(L)'
;MGKSPRMIRHVLFLFCAIASLCARPQAMGNLMYEASSRTWLQQAEQPVKASIQGNMLVLEVNAMMNMRADSYLAIFHITQLGQSAEEADSLINARIGAFTSRVKQHGLTDEDVFMDMLSFVPVYEIETTRKLFSKTYQEVPAGFEIQKNIHVRFTDARMLDKLVSAAAIEEIYDLVKVDFFVAKQSACYDTLRLFAHRLLQQKLDNFSKLGLKVSEGHRLAAEQNGAYFPLDRYAAYKSRVQTSLNSRRKGQLVNDIRQPSSFFYNKVPYGKFDIVLHAEITEPPVQYTYNLTMQIQLPEGFPKKEAKEIVKYIWITEKGEMKELGL
;
A
#
# COMPACT_ATOMS: atom_id res chain seq x y z
N MET A 1 20.60 -16.06 66.27
CA MET A 1 20.63 -14.69 65.76
C MET A 1 19.61 -14.60 64.60
N GLY A 2 18.38 -14.19 64.93
CA GLY A 2 17.30 -14.10 63.96
C GLY A 2 17.34 -12.75 63.25
N LYS A 3 17.44 -12.73 61.92
CA LYS A 3 17.30 -11.50 61.14
C LYS A 3 15.86 -11.04 61.17
N SER A 4 15.66 -9.78 61.58
CA SER A 4 14.36 -9.12 61.72
C SER A 4 13.48 -9.20 60.44
N PRO A 5 12.19 -9.57 60.54
CA PRO A 5 11.29 -9.67 59.38
C PRO A 5 11.09 -8.34 58.61
N ARG A 6 11.46 -7.22 59.19
CA ARG A 6 11.42 -5.89 58.50
C ARG A 6 12.48 -5.74 57.41
N MET A 7 13.66 -6.34 57.57
CA MET A 7 14.75 -6.24 56.60
C MET A 7 14.46 -7.04 55.33
N ILE A 8 13.82 -8.21 55.46
CA ILE A 8 13.42 -9.05 54.32
C ILE A 8 12.33 -8.34 53.49
N ARG A 9 11.41 -7.61 54.15
CA ARG A 9 10.34 -6.87 53.50
C ARG A 9 10.83 -5.70 52.65
N HIS A 10 11.91 -5.04 53.10
CA HIS A 10 12.51 -3.92 52.31
C HIS A 10 13.37 -4.43 51.15
N VAL A 11 14.06 -5.56 51.29
CA VAL A 11 14.82 -6.19 50.21
C VAL A 11 13.87 -6.72 49.13
N LEU A 12 12.71 -7.29 49.50
CA LEU A 12 11.70 -7.76 48.55
C LEU A 12 11.03 -6.59 47.78
N PHE A 13 10.78 -5.46 48.46
CA PHE A 13 10.24 -4.25 47.84
C PHE A 13 11.27 -3.63 46.88
N LEU A 14 12.54 -3.61 47.22
CA LEU A 14 13.59 -3.09 46.34
C LEU A 14 13.79 -3.96 45.11
N PHE A 15 13.65 -5.29 45.24
CA PHE A 15 13.78 -6.23 44.14
C PHE A 15 12.58 -6.12 43.16
N CYS A 16 11.35 -5.91 43.68
CA CYS A 16 10.17 -5.63 42.84
C CYS A 16 10.27 -4.28 42.12
N ALA A 17 10.83 -3.24 42.76
CA ALA A 17 11.02 -1.94 42.15
C ALA A 17 12.06 -1.95 41.00
N ILE A 18 13.11 -2.76 41.15
CA ILE A 18 14.15 -2.92 40.11
C ILE A 18 13.63 -3.77 38.94
N ALA A 19 12.80 -4.79 39.19
CA ALA A 19 12.16 -5.59 38.14
C ALA A 19 11.20 -4.77 37.28
N SER A 20 10.55 -3.73 37.84
CA SER A 20 9.65 -2.83 37.11
C SER A 20 10.38 -1.89 36.15
N LEU A 21 11.68 -1.63 36.38
CA LEU A 21 12.50 -0.77 35.52
C LEU A 21 13.00 -1.48 34.24
N CYS A 22 12.88 -2.82 34.18
CA CYS A 22 13.25 -3.60 33.00
C CYS A 22 12.08 -3.91 32.05
N ALA A 23 10.86 -3.52 32.39
CA ALA A 23 9.72 -3.64 31.50
C ALA A 23 9.82 -2.57 30.39
N ARG A 24 10.50 -2.91 29.31
CA ARG A 24 10.46 -2.11 28.09
C ARG A 24 9.05 -2.22 27.52
N PRO A 25 8.32 -1.10 27.31
CA PRO A 25 7.02 -1.19 26.67
C PRO A 25 7.20 -1.67 25.23
N GLN A 26 6.72 -2.87 24.92
CA GLN A 26 6.65 -3.41 23.55
C GLN A 26 5.50 -2.79 22.72
N ALA A 27 5.03 -1.62 23.10
CA ALA A 27 3.71 -1.13 22.73
C ALA A 27 3.63 -0.35 21.42
N MET A 28 4.61 -0.41 20.48
CA MET A 28 4.55 0.47 19.31
C MET A 28 4.02 -0.14 18.00
N GLY A 29 3.94 -1.44 17.85
CA GLY A 29 3.33 -2.08 16.66
C GLY A 29 1.83 -1.78 16.53
N ASN A 30 1.13 -1.69 17.64
CA ASN A 30 -0.32 -1.51 17.66
C ASN A 30 -0.79 -0.05 17.42
N LEU A 31 0.02 0.96 17.71
CA LEU A 31 -0.37 2.36 17.52
C LEU A 31 -0.50 2.75 16.05
N MET A 32 0.36 2.22 15.18
CA MET A 32 0.25 2.43 13.72
C MET A 32 -0.96 1.69 13.14
N TYR A 33 -1.26 0.49 13.65
CA TYR A 33 -2.45 -0.27 13.27
C TYR A 33 -3.73 0.44 13.71
N GLU A 34 -3.80 0.96 14.94
CA GLU A 34 -4.97 1.69 15.42
C GLU A 34 -5.23 3.00 14.64
N ALA A 35 -4.19 3.75 14.28
CA ALA A 35 -4.36 4.97 13.49
C ALA A 35 -4.89 4.68 12.08
N SER A 36 -4.36 3.64 11.42
CA SER A 36 -4.83 3.23 10.09
C SER A 36 -6.23 2.58 10.15
N SER A 37 -6.51 1.74 11.15
CA SER A 37 -7.80 1.08 11.30
C SER A 37 -8.93 2.04 11.66
N ARG A 38 -8.69 3.07 12.47
CA ARG A 38 -9.69 4.10 12.78
C ARG A 38 -10.11 4.89 11.53
N THR A 39 -9.19 5.21 10.64
CA THR A 39 -9.50 5.90 9.38
C THR A 39 -10.38 5.02 8.47
N TRP A 40 -10.15 3.70 8.46
CA TRP A 40 -10.93 2.75 7.67
C TRP A 40 -12.29 2.43 8.27
N LEU A 41 -12.42 2.39 9.59
CA LEU A 41 -13.71 2.17 10.27
C LEU A 41 -14.67 3.36 10.09
N GLN A 42 -14.16 4.59 9.98
CA GLN A 42 -14.99 5.77 9.70
C GLN A 42 -15.43 5.89 8.23
N GLN A 43 -14.76 5.19 7.29
CA GLN A 43 -15.11 5.19 5.85
C GLN A 43 -15.91 3.97 5.39
N ALA A 44 -16.40 3.15 6.31
CA ALA A 44 -17.20 1.98 5.96
C ALA A 44 -18.67 2.31 5.69
N GLU A 45 -18.97 3.43 5.01
CA GLU A 45 -20.24 3.54 4.31
C GLU A 45 -20.29 2.44 3.25
N GLN A 46 -21.16 1.46 3.46
CA GLN A 46 -21.40 0.42 2.48
C GLN A 46 -21.97 1.09 1.24
N PRO A 47 -21.36 0.92 0.06
CA PRO A 47 -21.90 1.50 -1.15
C PRO A 47 -23.32 0.94 -1.38
N VAL A 48 -24.21 1.79 -1.86
CA VAL A 48 -25.58 1.37 -2.20
C VAL A 48 -25.50 0.37 -3.34
N LYS A 49 -25.85 -0.89 -3.08
CA LYS A 49 -25.76 -2.00 -4.04
C LYS A 49 -26.97 -2.13 -4.96
N ALA A 50 -28.05 -1.46 -4.61
CA ALA A 50 -29.24 -1.37 -5.42
C ALA A 50 -30.03 -0.10 -5.05
N SER A 51 -30.50 0.65 -6.03
CA SER A 51 -31.35 1.82 -5.81
C SER A 51 -32.36 1.98 -6.93
N ILE A 52 -33.52 2.55 -6.59
CA ILE A 52 -34.54 2.97 -7.57
C ILE A 52 -34.62 4.48 -7.49
N GLN A 53 -34.35 5.15 -8.61
CA GLN A 53 -34.44 6.60 -8.77
C GLN A 53 -35.45 6.93 -9.88
N GLY A 54 -36.63 7.36 -9.48
CA GLY A 54 -37.73 7.51 -10.45
C GLY A 54 -38.13 6.16 -11.06
N ASN A 55 -37.99 6.01 -12.37
CA ASN A 55 -38.22 4.76 -13.11
C ASN A 55 -36.92 4.00 -13.43
N MET A 56 -35.78 4.42 -12.88
CA MET A 56 -34.48 3.80 -13.11
C MET A 56 -34.08 2.89 -11.94
N LEU A 57 -33.91 1.62 -12.20
CA LEU A 57 -33.28 0.66 -11.25
C LEU A 57 -31.79 0.60 -11.54
N VAL A 58 -30.97 0.90 -10.54
CA VAL A 58 -29.51 0.79 -10.60
C VAL A 58 -29.09 -0.38 -9.74
N LEU A 59 -28.33 -1.32 -10.30
CA LEU A 59 -27.74 -2.47 -9.62
C LEU A 59 -26.22 -2.40 -9.75
N GLU A 60 -25.54 -2.66 -8.65
CA GLU A 60 -24.08 -2.70 -8.59
C GLU A 60 -23.62 -4.05 -8.00
N VAL A 61 -22.58 -4.60 -8.61
CA VAL A 61 -21.86 -5.79 -8.13
C VAL A 61 -20.39 -5.49 -8.11
N ASN A 62 -19.77 -5.62 -6.94
CA ASN A 62 -18.32 -5.48 -6.75
C ASN A 62 -17.73 -6.84 -6.43
N ALA A 63 -16.77 -7.27 -7.23
CA ALA A 63 -16.06 -8.53 -7.04
C ALA A 63 -14.56 -8.29 -6.87
N MET A 64 -13.92 -9.10 -6.05
CA MET A 64 -12.48 -9.08 -5.81
C MET A 64 -11.91 -10.50 -5.87
N MET A 65 -10.68 -10.62 -6.35
CA MET A 65 -9.91 -11.85 -6.32
C MET A 65 -8.50 -11.55 -5.82
N ASN A 66 -8.06 -12.30 -4.81
CA ASN A 66 -6.67 -12.31 -4.40
C ASN A 66 -5.90 -13.36 -5.23
N MET A 67 -4.75 -12.96 -5.77
CA MET A 67 -3.89 -13.84 -6.56
C MET A 67 -2.47 -13.82 -6.01
N ARG A 68 -1.85 -14.99 -5.91
CA ARG A 68 -0.40 -15.08 -5.72
C ARG A 68 0.30 -14.63 -6.98
N ALA A 69 1.42 -13.92 -6.84
CA ALA A 69 2.24 -13.63 -7.99
C ALA A 69 2.91 -14.92 -8.52
N ASP A 70 3.03 -15.04 -9.83
CA ASP A 70 3.74 -16.14 -10.48
C ASP A 70 5.25 -15.91 -10.48
N SER A 71 5.66 -14.63 -10.45
CA SER A 71 7.06 -14.24 -10.35
C SER A 71 7.21 -12.86 -9.73
N TYR A 72 8.42 -12.59 -9.28
CA TYR A 72 8.82 -11.37 -8.57
C TYR A 72 10.08 -10.81 -9.19
N LEU A 73 10.26 -9.49 -9.12
CA LEU A 73 11.48 -8.79 -9.50
C LEU A 73 11.94 -7.92 -8.35
N ALA A 74 13.00 -8.32 -7.64
CA ALA A 74 13.66 -7.47 -6.66
C ALA A 74 14.68 -6.57 -7.34
N ILE A 75 14.70 -5.29 -6.98
CA ILE A 75 15.66 -4.31 -7.48
C ILE A 75 16.50 -3.81 -6.31
N PHE A 76 17.79 -4.12 -6.35
CA PHE A 76 18.77 -3.65 -5.38
C PHE A 76 19.58 -2.51 -5.99
N HIS A 77 19.84 -1.47 -5.19
CA HIS A 77 20.72 -0.38 -5.57
C HIS A 77 22.08 -0.53 -4.91
N ILE A 78 23.15 -0.30 -5.68
CA ILE A 78 24.53 -0.32 -5.20
C ILE A 78 25.27 0.91 -5.66
N THR A 79 25.98 1.55 -4.73
CA THR A 79 26.87 2.67 -4.97
C THR A 79 28.28 2.30 -4.56
N GLN A 80 29.27 2.71 -5.35
CA GLN A 80 30.69 2.51 -5.06
C GLN A 80 31.47 3.77 -5.39
N LEU A 81 32.34 4.17 -4.45
CA LEU A 81 33.34 5.20 -4.62
C LEU A 81 34.71 4.57 -4.91
N GLY A 82 35.52 5.20 -5.73
CA GLY A 82 36.90 4.85 -6.00
C GLY A 82 37.76 6.11 -6.25
N GLN A 83 39.05 6.04 -6.05
CA GLN A 83 39.98 7.16 -6.31
C GLN A 83 40.12 7.37 -7.83
N SER A 84 40.01 6.32 -8.63
CA SER A 84 39.97 6.37 -10.08
C SER A 84 38.72 5.71 -10.64
N ALA A 85 38.43 5.96 -11.90
CA ALA A 85 37.31 5.32 -12.61
C ALA A 85 37.47 3.80 -12.66
N GLU A 86 38.69 3.31 -12.92
CA GLU A 86 39.00 1.87 -12.97
C GLU A 86 38.82 1.21 -11.60
N GLU A 87 39.24 1.89 -10.52
CA GLU A 87 39.08 1.38 -9.17
C GLU A 87 37.60 1.29 -8.79
N ALA A 88 36.81 2.34 -9.02
CA ALA A 88 35.38 2.33 -8.74
C ALA A 88 34.66 1.18 -9.48
N ASP A 89 34.97 0.99 -10.78
CA ASP A 89 34.40 -0.07 -11.59
C ASP A 89 34.83 -1.48 -11.12
N SER A 90 36.12 -1.66 -10.81
CA SER A 90 36.63 -2.93 -10.29
C SER A 90 35.96 -3.32 -8.96
N LEU A 91 35.86 -2.37 -8.02
CA LEU A 91 35.26 -2.61 -6.70
C LEU A 91 33.77 -2.94 -6.80
N ILE A 92 32.98 -2.21 -7.60
CA ILE A 92 31.55 -2.49 -7.75
C ILE A 92 31.32 -3.82 -8.43
N ASN A 93 32.09 -4.15 -9.47
CA ASN A 93 31.97 -5.41 -10.20
C ASN A 93 32.37 -6.62 -9.31
N ALA A 94 33.36 -6.48 -8.44
CA ALA A 94 33.71 -7.51 -7.47
C ALA A 94 32.55 -7.82 -6.52
N ARG A 95 31.91 -6.79 -5.93
CA ARG A 95 30.73 -6.94 -5.05
C ARG A 95 29.54 -7.55 -5.77
N ILE A 96 29.24 -7.07 -6.99
CA ILE A 96 28.15 -7.61 -7.82
C ILE A 96 28.43 -9.08 -8.19
N GLY A 97 29.66 -9.41 -8.56
CA GLY A 97 30.06 -10.80 -8.89
C GLY A 97 29.92 -11.75 -7.70
N ALA A 98 30.32 -11.30 -6.50
CA ALA A 98 30.13 -12.06 -5.27
C ALA A 98 28.65 -12.26 -4.94
N PHE A 99 27.83 -11.21 -5.02
CA PHE A 99 26.38 -11.29 -4.84
C PHE A 99 25.75 -12.25 -5.84
N THR A 100 26.03 -12.12 -7.14
CA THR A 100 25.51 -12.99 -8.20
C THR A 100 25.88 -14.45 -7.95
N SER A 101 27.12 -14.71 -7.51
CA SER A 101 27.55 -16.04 -7.16
C SER A 101 26.75 -16.68 -6.02
N ARG A 102 26.40 -15.88 -4.98
CA ARG A 102 25.52 -16.32 -3.88
C ARG A 102 24.09 -16.57 -4.35
N VAL A 103 23.58 -15.69 -5.21
CA VAL A 103 22.23 -15.83 -5.80
C VAL A 103 22.13 -17.14 -6.59
N LYS A 104 23.16 -17.51 -7.36
CA LYS A 104 23.25 -18.79 -8.07
C LYS A 104 23.24 -20.00 -7.14
N GLN A 105 23.87 -19.91 -5.96
CA GLN A 105 23.84 -20.99 -4.97
C GLN A 105 22.42 -21.28 -4.46
N HIS A 106 21.51 -20.32 -4.59
CA HIS A 106 20.08 -20.48 -4.27
C HIS A 106 19.22 -20.96 -5.44
N GLY A 107 19.84 -21.35 -6.57
CA GLY A 107 19.17 -21.97 -7.71
C GLY A 107 18.72 -21.00 -8.79
N LEU A 108 19.11 -19.71 -8.72
CA LEU A 108 18.89 -18.76 -9.79
C LEU A 108 20.03 -18.84 -10.84
N THR A 109 19.78 -18.35 -12.04
CA THR A 109 20.70 -18.39 -13.18
C THR A 109 21.13 -16.97 -13.59
N ASP A 110 22.06 -16.86 -14.55
CA ASP A 110 22.44 -15.57 -15.12
C ASP A 110 21.27 -14.86 -15.83
N GLU A 111 20.32 -15.64 -16.39
CA GLU A 111 19.13 -15.10 -17.04
C GLU A 111 18.16 -14.42 -16.06
N ASP A 112 18.29 -14.74 -14.76
CA ASP A 112 17.45 -14.16 -13.71
C ASP A 112 18.03 -12.88 -13.13
N VAL A 113 19.27 -12.49 -13.52
CA VAL A 113 19.98 -11.33 -13.00
C VAL A 113 20.29 -10.37 -14.14
N PHE A 114 19.77 -9.15 -14.05
CA PHE A 114 20.05 -8.07 -14.99
C PHE A 114 20.66 -6.88 -14.26
N MET A 115 21.64 -6.22 -14.87
CA MET A 115 22.30 -5.05 -14.31
C MET A 115 22.04 -3.83 -15.17
N ASP A 116 21.66 -2.75 -14.49
CA ASP A 116 21.41 -1.46 -15.09
C ASP A 116 22.39 -0.41 -14.51
N MET A 117 23.13 0.27 -15.40
CA MET A 117 24.04 1.36 -15.03
C MET A 117 23.25 2.66 -14.92
N LEU A 118 23.24 3.29 -13.73
CA LEU A 118 22.54 4.54 -13.50
C LEU A 118 23.41 5.76 -13.67
N SER A 119 24.60 5.75 -13.08
CA SER A 119 25.54 6.87 -13.20
C SER A 119 26.98 6.42 -13.02
N PHE A 120 27.90 7.20 -13.62
CA PHE A 120 29.33 7.07 -13.43
C PHE A 120 29.95 8.46 -13.57
N VAL A 121 30.19 9.12 -12.45
CA VAL A 121 30.51 10.54 -12.39
C VAL A 121 31.69 10.84 -11.48
N PRO A 122 32.49 11.88 -11.74
CA PRO A 122 33.50 12.38 -10.81
C PRO A 122 32.82 12.99 -9.58
N VAL A 123 33.42 12.78 -8.41
CA VAL A 123 33.00 13.39 -7.13
C VAL A 123 34.01 14.48 -6.78
N TYR A 124 33.49 15.62 -6.33
CA TYR A 124 34.30 16.76 -5.92
C TYR A 124 34.17 17.00 -4.42
N GLU A 125 35.27 17.31 -3.76
CA GLU A 125 35.29 17.76 -2.37
C GLU A 125 35.65 19.24 -2.28
N ILE A 126 35.14 19.91 -1.24
CA ILE A 126 35.46 21.32 -0.99
C ILE A 126 36.70 21.40 -0.07
N GLU A 127 37.86 21.77 -0.63
CA GLU A 127 39.01 22.10 0.17
C GLU A 127 38.94 23.56 0.66
N THR A 128 39.21 23.73 1.96
CA THR A 128 39.22 25.02 2.60
C THR A 128 40.66 25.43 2.89
N THR A 129 41.18 26.35 2.12
CA THR A 129 42.51 26.97 2.39
C THR A 129 42.32 28.19 3.28
N ARG A 130 42.94 28.18 4.48
CA ARG A 130 42.94 29.31 5.40
C ARG A 130 44.14 30.21 5.09
N LYS A 131 43.91 31.46 4.68
CA LYS A 131 44.88 32.55 4.67
C LYS A 131 44.65 33.42 5.92
N LEU A 132 45.66 34.21 6.30
CA LEU A 132 45.67 34.98 7.57
C LEU A 132 44.38 35.82 7.83
N PHE A 133 43.66 36.25 6.78
CA PHE A 133 42.45 37.06 6.90
C PHE A 133 41.26 36.59 6.01
N SER A 134 41.39 35.42 5.31
CA SER A 134 40.33 34.92 4.44
C SER A 134 40.32 33.40 4.40
N LYS A 135 39.13 32.85 4.10
CA LYS A 135 38.94 31.40 3.78
C LYS A 135 38.61 31.35 2.28
N THR A 136 39.37 30.54 1.55
CA THR A 136 39.07 30.22 0.16
C THR A 136 38.54 28.79 0.10
N TYR A 137 37.44 28.59 -0.60
CA TYR A 137 36.86 27.30 -0.87
C TYR A 137 37.16 26.95 -2.32
N GLN A 138 37.72 25.79 -2.55
CA GLN A 138 38.02 25.28 -3.88
C GLN A 138 37.48 23.88 -4.03
N GLU A 139 36.72 23.61 -5.11
CA GLU A 139 36.31 22.28 -5.47
C GLU A 139 37.48 21.56 -6.13
N VAL A 140 37.84 20.40 -5.55
CA VAL A 140 38.90 19.54 -6.08
C VAL A 140 38.34 18.16 -6.38
N PRO A 141 38.74 17.48 -7.46
CA PRO A 141 38.32 16.11 -7.73
C PRO A 141 38.75 15.17 -6.57
N ALA A 142 37.81 14.45 -5.99
CA ALA A 142 38.05 13.54 -4.86
C ALA A 142 38.00 12.06 -5.26
N GLY A 143 37.50 11.77 -6.47
CA GLY A 143 37.34 10.41 -6.97
C GLY A 143 36.21 10.28 -7.96
N PHE A 144 35.69 9.04 -8.08
CA PHE A 144 34.59 8.69 -8.95
C PHE A 144 33.52 7.92 -8.18
N GLU A 145 32.27 8.16 -8.50
CA GLU A 145 31.11 7.41 -8.00
C GLU A 145 30.45 6.66 -9.15
N ILE A 146 30.18 5.39 -8.94
CA ILE A 146 29.41 4.54 -9.84
C ILE A 146 28.18 4.02 -9.12
N GLN A 147 27.03 4.08 -9.79
CA GLN A 147 25.75 3.61 -9.29
C GLN A 147 25.14 2.63 -10.28
N LYS A 148 24.72 1.46 -9.79
CA LYS A 148 24.06 0.42 -10.59
C LYS A 148 22.84 -0.11 -9.86
N ASN A 149 21.84 -0.59 -10.62
CA ASN A 149 20.76 -1.40 -10.09
C ASN A 149 20.97 -2.86 -10.51
N ILE A 150 20.69 -3.76 -9.59
CA ILE A 150 20.72 -5.21 -9.80
C ILE A 150 19.27 -5.68 -9.73
N HIS A 151 18.76 -6.17 -10.83
CA HIS A 151 17.43 -6.72 -10.98
C HIS A 151 17.52 -8.24 -10.83
N VAL A 152 16.78 -8.83 -9.89
CA VAL A 152 16.78 -10.27 -9.65
C VAL A 152 15.36 -10.79 -9.75
N ARG A 153 15.11 -11.66 -10.76
CA ARG A 153 13.82 -12.33 -10.95
C ARG A 153 13.79 -13.67 -10.19
N PHE A 154 12.68 -13.97 -9.55
CA PHE A 154 12.47 -15.23 -8.84
C PHE A 154 10.98 -15.58 -8.79
N THR A 155 10.65 -16.86 -8.46
CA THR A 155 9.26 -17.36 -8.47
C THR A 155 8.73 -17.71 -7.08
N ASP A 156 9.59 -17.96 -6.10
CA ASP A 156 9.17 -18.25 -4.71
C ASP A 156 9.35 -17.02 -3.83
N ALA A 157 8.26 -16.51 -3.25
CA ALA A 157 8.28 -15.34 -2.36
C ALA A 157 9.30 -15.47 -1.21
N ARG A 158 9.56 -16.69 -0.72
CA ARG A 158 10.55 -16.98 0.34
C ARG A 158 11.99 -16.75 -0.10
N MET A 159 12.23 -16.68 -1.40
CA MET A 159 13.55 -16.39 -1.95
C MET A 159 14.03 -14.98 -1.57
N LEU A 160 13.11 -14.04 -1.39
CA LEU A 160 13.46 -12.64 -1.09
C LEU A 160 14.33 -12.53 0.18
N ASP A 161 14.02 -13.28 1.24
CA ASP A 161 14.80 -13.24 2.49
C ASP A 161 16.25 -13.70 2.26
N LYS A 162 16.44 -14.70 1.37
CA LYS A 162 17.76 -15.19 0.98
C LYS A 162 18.50 -14.17 0.13
N LEU A 163 17.80 -13.49 -0.79
CA LEU A 163 18.38 -12.44 -1.64
C LEU A 163 18.83 -11.24 -0.81
N VAL A 164 17.99 -10.77 0.13
CA VAL A 164 18.35 -9.67 1.04
C VAL A 164 19.55 -10.05 1.91
N SER A 165 19.58 -11.27 2.43
CA SER A 165 20.74 -11.77 3.21
C SER A 165 22.00 -11.86 2.38
N ALA A 166 21.93 -12.37 1.14
CA ALA A 166 23.05 -12.44 0.22
C ALA A 166 23.57 -11.04 -0.17
N ALA A 167 22.65 -10.10 -0.41
CA ALA A 167 22.99 -8.70 -0.71
C ALA A 167 23.68 -8.02 0.48
N ALA A 168 23.17 -8.20 1.70
CA ALA A 168 23.75 -7.62 2.91
C ALA A 168 25.17 -8.10 3.19
N ILE A 169 25.52 -9.36 2.89
CA ILE A 169 26.87 -9.91 3.02
C ILE A 169 27.86 -9.16 2.11
N GLU A 170 27.41 -8.73 0.93
CA GLU A 170 28.20 -7.97 -0.04
C GLU A 170 28.02 -6.46 0.10
N GLU A 171 27.53 -6.01 1.27
CA GLU A 171 27.30 -4.59 1.60
C GLU A 171 26.29 -3.89 0.67
N ILE A 172 25.39 -4.63 0.03
CA ILE A 172 24.29 -4.12 -0.79
C ILE A 172 23.05 -4.03 0.10
N TYR A 173 22.78 -2.85 0.64
CA TYR A 173 21.76 -2.66 1.68
C TYR A 173 20.45 -2.05 1.17
N ASP A 174 20.44 -1.53 -0.05
CA ASP A 174 19.29 -0.85 -0.62
C ASP A 174 18.45 -1.79 -1.49
N LEU A 175 17.35 -2.30 -0.93
CA LEU A 175 16.27 -2.90 -1.70
C LEU A 175 15.31 -1.78 -2.13
N VAL A 176 15.36 -1.39 -3.40
CA VAL A 176 14.56 -0.27 -3.94
C VAL A 176 13.08 -0.63 -3.94
N LYS A 177 12.74 -1.79 -4.52
CA LYS A 177 11.37 -2.32 -4.59
C LYS A 177 11.35 -3.80 -4.95
N VAL A 178 10.17 -4.39 -4.82
CA VAL A 178 9.85 -5.71 -5.37
C VAL A 178 8.59 -5.58 -6.21
N ASP A 179 8.68 -5.88 -7.50
CA ASP A 179 7.53 -5.94 -8.40
C ASP A 179 6.93 -7.35 -8.40
N PHE A 180 5.62 -7.43 -8.56
CA PHE A 180 4.83 -8.66 -8.53
C PHE A 180 4.19 -8.88 -9.89
N PHE A 181 4.36 -10.05 -10.47
CA PHE A 181 3.82 -10.38 -11.80
C PHE A 181 2.84 -11.53 -11.72
N VAL A 182 1.69 -11.36 -12.38
CA VAL A 182 0.69 -12.39 -12.61
C VAL A 182 0.56 -12.60 -14.12
N ALA A 183 0.94 -13.78 -14.60
CA ALA A 183 1.05 -14.06 -16.03
C ALA A 183 -0.30 -14.05 -16.77
N LYS A 184 -1.38 -14.47 -16.09
CA LYS A 184 -2.71 -14.64 -16.71
C LYS A 184 -3.72 -13.63 -16.12
N GLN A 185 -3.43 -12.34 -16.19
CA GLN A 185 -4.31 -11.28 -15.66
C GLN A 185 -5.70 -11.29 -16.31
N SER A 186 -5.80 -11.54 -17.63
CA SER A 186 -7.08 -11.62 -18.34
C SER A 186 -7.98 -12.69 -17.76
N ALA A 187 -7.45 -13.87 -17.44
CA ALA A 187 -8.20 -14.97 -16.85
C ALA A 187 -8.77 -14.61 -15.45
N CYS A 188 -8.06 -13.76 -14.69
CA CYS A 188 -8.56 -13.25 -13.41
C CYS A 188 -9.82 -12.39 -13.64
N TYR A 189 -9.78 -11.47 -14.58
CA TYR A 189 -10.93 -10.63 -14.93
C TYR A 189 -12.09 -11.44 -15.51
N ASP A 190 -11.82 -12.42 -16.38
CA ASP A 190 -12.86 -13.30 -16.92
C ASP A 190 -13.57 -14.08 -15.82
N THR A 191 -12.82 -14.56 -14.85
CA THR A 191 -13.38 -15.24 -13.67
C THR A 191 -14.24 -14.28 -12.84
N LEU A 192 -13.75 -13.09 -12.53
CA LEU A 192 -14.49 -12.07 -11.79
C LEU A 192 -15.78 -11.66 -12.52
N ARG A 193 -15.71 -11.46 -13.85
CA ARG A 193 -16.86 -11.16 -14.70
C ARG A 193 -17.91 -12.27 -14.60
N LEU A 194 -17.51 -13.52 -14.71
CA LEU A 194 -18.43 -14.65 -14.61
C LEU A 194 -19.19 -14.67 -13.28
N PHE A 195 -18.49 -14.47 -12.17
CA PHE A 195 -19.13 -14.44 -10.85
C PHE A 195 -20.02 -13.22 -10.65
N ALA A 196 -19.58 -12.06 -11.12
CA ALA A 196 -20.36 -10.82 -11.06
C ALA A 196 -21.65 -10.90 -11.88
N HIS A 197 -21.59 -11.47 -13.10
CA HIS A 197 -22.77 -11.70 -13.93
C HIS A 197 -23.78 -12.64 -13.27
N ARG A 198 -23.31 -13.73 -12.65
CA ARG A 198 -24.18 -14.65 -11.90
C ARG A 198 -24.90 -13.94 -10.75
N LEU A 199 -24.16 -13.18 -9.96
CA LEU A 199 -24.75 -12.45 -8.83
C LEU A 199 -25.72 -11.36 -9.33
N LEU A 200 -25.39 -10.65 -10.40
CA LEU A 200 -26.29 -9.67 -11.01
C LEU A 200 -27.60 -10.32 -11.46
N GLN A 201 -27.53 -11.49 -12.11
CA GLN A 201 -28.72 -12.22 -12.52
C GLN A 201 -29.57 -12.64 -11.31
N GLN A 202 -28.95 -13.12 -10.23
CA GLN A 202 -29.67 -13.43 -8.98
C GLN A 202 -30.36 -12.19 -8.39
N LYS A 203 -29.71 -11.02 -8.42
CA LYS A 203 -30.32 -9.75 -7.98
C LYS A 203 -31.54 -9.41 -8.85
N LEU A 204 -31.44 -9.53 -10.18
CA LEU A 204 -32.55 -9.29 -11.11
C LEU A 204 -33.73 -10.22 -10.84
N ASP A 205 -33.46 -11.50 -10.65
CA ASP A 205 -34.52 -12.50 -10.35
C ASP A 205 -35.21 -12.18 -9.02
N ASN A 206 -34.48 -11.73 -8.01
CA ASN A 206 -35.05 -11.30 -6.74
C ASN A 206 -35.95 -10.07 -6.89
N PHE A 207 -35.51 -9.06 -7.66
CA PHE A 207 -36.34 -7.87 -7.94
C PHE A 207 -37.59 -8.23 -8.74
N SER A 208 -37.49 -9.17 -9.68
CA SER A 208 -38.65 -9.69 -10.42
C SER A 208 -39.65 -10.38 -9.48
N LYS A 209 -39.19 -11.16 -8.51
CA LYS A 209 -40.02 -11.79 -7.47
C LYS A 209 -40.72 -10.76 -6.57
N LEU A 210 -40.12 -9.59 -6.39
CA LEU A 210 -40.73 -8.46 -5.66
C LEU A 210 -41.76 -7.69 -6.52
N GLY A 211 -42.06 -8.14 -7.75
CA GLY A 211 -43.06 -7.55 -8.62
C GLY A 211 -42.55 -6.46 -9.55
N LEU A 212 -41.22 -6.22 -9.61
CA LEU A 212 -40.67 -5.25 -10.57
C LEU A 212 -40.57 -5.88 -11.97
N LYS A 213 -41.04 -5.21 -12.97
CA LYS A 213 -41.03 -5.66 -14.39
C LYS A 213 -39.63 -5.39 -15.03
N VAL A 214 -38.57 -6.00 -14.48
CA VAL A 214 -37.19 -5.76 -14.95
C VAL A 214 -36.89 -6.39 -16.32
N SER A 215 -37.70 -7.35 -16.78
CA SER A 215 -37.50 -8.04 -18.06
C SER A 215 -37.85 -7.16 -19.29
N GLU A 216 -38.72 -6.19 -19.13
CA GLU A 216 -39.24 -5.31 -20.20
C GLU A 216 -38.45 -3.99 -20.32
N GLY A 217 -37.50 -3.73 -19.39
CA GLY A 217 -36.75 -2.48 -19.31
C GLY A 217 -35.56 -2.41 -20.27
N HIS A 218 -35.24 -1.21 -20.76
CA HIS A 218 -33.99 -0.94 -21.45
C HIS A 218 -32.83 -1.03 -20.46
N ARG A 219 -31.73 -1.65 -20.90
CA ARG A 219 -30.57 -1.95 -20.05
C ARG A 219 -29.33 -1.24 -20.54
N LEU A 220 -28.60 -0.62 -19.61
CA LEU A 220 -27.28 -0.06 -19.83
C LEU A 220 -26.35 -0.68 -18.82
N ALA A 221 -25.24 -1.27 -19.26
CA ALA A 221 -24.21 -1.85 -18.37
C ALA A 221 -22.91 -1.07 -18.49
N ALA A 222 -22.20 -0.95 -17.38
CA ALA A 222 -20.85 -0.39 -17.33
C ALA A 222 -19.95 -1.35 -16.51
N GLU A 223 -18.75 -1.59 -17.01
CA GLU A 223 -17.73 -2.42 -16.38
C GLU A 223 -16.51 -1.58 -16.03
N GLN A 224 -15.91 -1.84 -14.87
CA GLN A 224 -14.65 -1.24 -14.43
C GLN A 224 -13.74 -2.29 -13.81
N ASN A 225 -12.49 -2.33 -14.25
CA ASN A 225 -11.46 -3.23 -13.76
C ASN A 225 -10.38 -2.46 -13.00
N GLY A 226 -9.77 -3.11 -12.00
CA GLY A 226 -8.65 -2.57 -11.25
C GLY A 226 -7.72 -3.66 -10.75
N ALA A 227 -6.47 -3.30 -10.49
CA ALA A 227 -5.50 -4.17 -9.84
C ALA A 227 -4.70 -3.39 -8.80
N TYR A 228 -4.49 -3.99 -7.62
CA TYR A 228 -3.71 -3.44 -6.52
C TYR A 228 -2.53 -4.37 -6.24
N PHE A 229 -1.33 -3.80 -6.30
CA PHE A 229 -0.07 -4.51 -6.07
C PHE A 229 0.50 -4.13 -4.71
N PRO A 230 1.20 -5.03 -4.00
CA PRO A 230 1.78 -4.75 -2.69
C PRO A 230 3.13 -4.00 -2.79
N LEU A 231 3.16 -2.86 -3.49
CA LEU A 231 4.38 -2.11 -3.84
C LEU A 231 5.09 -1.50 -2.63
N ASP A 232 4.33 -1.02 -1.63
CA ASP A 232 4.88 -0.28 -0.49
C ASP A 232 5.50 -1.17 0.59
N ARG A 233 5.39 -2.50 0.47
CA ARG A 233 5.83 -3.45 1.49
C ARG A 233 7.30 -3.29 1.87
N TYR A 234 8.14 -2.96 0.92
CA TYR A 234 9.60 -2.93 1.07
C TYR A 234 10.20 -1.53 1.13
N ALA A 235 9.37 -0.49 1.25
CA ALA A 235 9.82 0.91 1.35
C ALA A 235 10.75 1.18 2.55
N ALA A 236 10.78 0.28 3.54
CA ALA A 236 11.63 0.39 4.73
C ALA A 236 13.08 -0.07 4.54
N TYR A 237 13.40 -0.79 3.46
CA TYR A 237 14.74 -1.31 3.17
C TYR A 237 15.64 -0.26 2.49
N LYS A 238 15.44 1.02 2.80
CA LYS A 238 16.36 2.06 2.34
C LYS A 238 17.55 2.12 3.27
N SER A 239 18.76 1.91 2.75
CA SER A 239 19.97 2.17 3.50
C SER A 239 20.03 3.65 3.84
N ARG A 240 20.46 3.97 5.05
CA ARG A 240 20.75 5.35 5.45
C ARG A 240 22.20 5.62 5.17
N VAL A 241 22.47 6.15 4.01
CA VAL A 241 23.78 6.78 3.75
C VAL A 241 23.87 8.01 4.65
N GLN A 242 24.53 7.88 5.78
CA GLN A 242 25.05 9.04 6.49
C GLN A 242 26.22 9.56 5.67
N THR A 243 25.98 10.60 4.91
CA THR A 243 26.94 11.28 4.03
C THR A 243 28.11 11.94 4.78
N SER A 244 28.37 11.62 6.03
CA SER A 244 29.49 12.16 6.80
C SER A 244 30.21 11.12 7.61
N LEU A 245 31.15 10.43 7.01
CA LEU A 245 32.20 9.71 7.73
C LEU A 245 33.07 10.66 8.59
N ASN A 246 32.98 11.95 8.40
CA ASN A 246 33.80 12.97 9.06
C ASN A 246 33.11 13.84 10.12
N SER A 247 31.86 13.59 10.48
CA SER A 247 31.21 14.39 11.54
C SER A 247 31.39 13.83 12.96
N ARG A 248 32.46 13.07 13.25
CA ARG A 248 32.95 12.93 14.62
C ARG A 248 33.62 14.23 15.08
N ARG A 249 32.91 15.34 15.01
CA ARG A 249 33.26 16.51 15.82
C ARG A 249 32.96 16.14 17.26
N LYS A 250 34.03 16.01 18.07
CA LYS A 250 33.97 15.89 19.51
C LYS A 250 32.90 16.83 20.07
N GLY A 251 31.86 16.30 20.72
CA GLY A 251 30.99 17.04 21.59
C GLY A 251 29.52 17.12 21.26
N GLN A 252 29.02 16.54 20.17
CA GLN A 252 27.55 16.44 19.95
C GLN A 252 27.08 15.00 20.16
N LEU A 253 26.47 14.74 21.30
CA LEU A 253 25.65 13.56 21.55
C LEU A 253 24.37 13.70 20.70
N VAL A 254 24.39 13.18 19.49
CA VAL A 254 23.16 12.97 18.71
C VAL A 254 22.51 11.69 19.24
N ASN A 255 21.65 11.84 20.24
CA ASN A 255 20.74 10.78 20.67
C ASN A 255 19.61 10.64 19.66
N ASP A 256 19.91 10.07 18.50
CA ASP A 256 18.88 9.67 17.54
C ASP A 256 18.32 8.30 17.96
N ILE A 257 17.51 8.27 19.02
CA ILE A 257 16.74 7.10 19.42
C ILE A 257 15.60 6.94 18.42
N ARG A 258 15.91 6.36 17.28
CA ARG A 258 14.88 5.96 16.32
C ARG A 258 14.29 4.63 16.75
N GLN A 259 13.05 4.67 17.16
CA GLN A 259 12.28 3.47 17.40
C GLN A 259 12.07 2.73 16.08
N PRO A 260 12.29 1.40 16.05
CA PRO A 260 12.01 0.62 14.85
C PRO A 260 10.52 0.73 14.52
N SER A 261 10.19 1.14 13.29
CA SER A 261 8.82 1.16 12.79
C SER A 261 8.51 -0.20 12.14
N SER A 262 7.33 -0.74 12.44
CA SER A 262 6.82 -1.93 11.76
C SER A 262 6.08 -1.53 10.50
N PHE A 263 6.37 -2.21 9.39
CA PHE A 263 5.71 -2.01 8.11
C PHE A 263 4.92 -3.27 7.75
N PHE A 264 3.74 -3.10 7.17
CA PHE A 264 2.93 -4.20 6.67
C PHE A 264 2.17 -3.77 5.42
N TYR A 265 1.90 -4.73 4.54
CA TYR A 265 1.04 -4.49 3.39
C TYR A 265 -0.41 -4.40 3.82
N ASN A 266 -1.05 -3.25 3.57
CA ASN A 266 -2.46 -3.06 3.85
C ASN A 266 -3.28 -3.48 2.64
N LYS A 267 -3.93 -4.64 2.74
CA LYS A 267 -4.83 -5.16 1.69
C LYS A 267 -6.05 -4.26 1.54
N VAL A 268 -6.59 -4.16 0.32
CA VAL A 268 -7.89 -3.53 0.10
C VAL A 268 -8.95 -4.25 0.94
N PRO A 269 -9.75 -3.52 1.75
CA PRO A 269 -10.71 -4.14 2.66
C PRO A 269 -11.81 -4.89 1.91
N TYR A 270 -12.15 -6.09 2.38
CA TYR A 270 -13.14 -6.97 1.75
C TYR A 270 -14.58 -6.47 1.87
N GLY A 271 -14.89 -5.66 2.88
CA GLY A 271 -16.26 -5.21 3.19
C GLY A 271 -16.96 -4.41 2.08
N LYS A 272 -16.23 -3.90 1.09
CA LYS A 272 -16.80 -3.18 -0.07
C LYS A 272 -17.22 -4.10 -1.21
N PHE A 273 -16.89 -5.39 -1.14
CA PHE A 273 -17.11 -6.36 -2.22
C PHE A 273 -18.26 -7.32 -1.87
N ASP A 274 -19.06 -7.62 -2.87
CA ASP A 274 -20.13 -8.63 -2.79
C ASP A 274 -19.53 -10.05 -2.90
N ILE A 275 -18.42 -10.16 -3.66
CA ILE A 275 -17.72 -11.42 -3.93
C ILE A 275 -16.25 -11.22 -3.63
N VAL A 276 -15.67 -12.11 -2.82
CA VAL A 276 -14.21 -12.15 -2.57
C VAL A 276 -13.73 -13.57 -2.82
N LEU A 277 -12.91 -13.75 -3.85
CA LEU A 277 -12.29 -15.02 -4.20
C LEU A 277 -10.91 -15.10 -3.57
N HIS A 278 -10.52 -16.29 -3.08
CA HIS A 278 -9.22 -16.58 -2.47
C HIS A 278 -8.88 -15.66 -1.28
N ALA A 279 -9.87 -15.45 -0.39
CA ALA A 279 -9.71 -14.65 0.83
C ALA A 279 -8.69 -15.25 1.81
N GLU A 280 -8.45 -16.55 1.72
CA GLU A 280 -7.56 -17.36 2.57
C GLU A 280 -6.07 -17.10 2.32
N ILE A 281 -5.68 -16.43 1.24
CA ILE A 281 -4.26 -16.15 0.93
C ILE A 281 -3.66 -15.25 2.01
N THR A 282 -2.68 -15.77 2.76
CA THR A 282 -2.03 -15.08 3.88
C THR A 282 -0.87 -14.19 3.44
N GLU A 283 -0.13 -14.59 2.41
CA GLU A 283 0.92 -13.75 1.81
C GLU A 283 0.34 -12.51 1.13
N PRO A 284 1.13 -11.45 0.89
CA PRO A 284 0.66 -10.27 0.17
C PRO A 284 0.26 -10.63 -1.26
N PRO A 285 -1.05 -10.68 -1.59
CA PRO A 285 -1.53 -11.00 -2.93
C PRO A 285 -1.58 -9.77 -3.81
N VAL A 286 -1.59 -9.99 -5.11
CA VAL A 286 -2.14 -9.02 -6.06
C VAL A 286 -3.67 -9.11 -5.98
N GLN A 287 -4.33 -7.99 -5.78
CA GLN A 287 -5.79 -7.93 -5.63
C GLN A 287 -6.42 -7.38 -6.92
N TYR A 288 -7.12 -8.22 -7.66
CA TYR A 288 -7.89 -7.83 -8.83
C TYR A 288 -9.30 -7.45 -8.40
N THR A 289 -9.82 -6.35 -8.93
CA THR A 289 -11.17 -5.87 -8.66
C THR A 289 -11.95 -5.73 -9.95
N TYR A 290 -13.25 -5.99 -9.86
CA TYR A 290 -14.19 -5.84 -10.95
C TYR A 290 -15.49 -5.25 -10.41
N ASN A 291 -15.93 -4.17 -11.03
CA ASN A 291 -17.21 -3.53 -10.76
C ASN A 291 -18.11 -3.68 -11.98
N LEU A 292 -19.35 -4.09 -11.77
CA LEU A 292 -20.39 -4.15 -12.77
C LEU A 292 -21.57 -3.33 -12.28
N THR A 293 -21.88 -2.26 -13.00
CA THR A 293 -23.07 -1.44 -12.78
C THR A 293 -24.07 -1.67 -13.90
N MET A 294 -25.32 -1.99 -13.58
CA MET A 294 -26.41 -2.11 -14.50
C MET A 294 -27.51 -1.10 -14.17
N GLN A 295 -27.91 -0.34 -15.15
CA GLN A 295 -29.06 0.57 -15.07
C GLN A 295 -30.19 0.01 -15.94
N ILE A 296 -31.40 -0.09 -15.39
CA ILE A 296 -32.57 -0.62 -16.06
C ILE A 296 -33.66 0.41 -15.94
N GLN A 297 -34.12 0.91 -17.08
CA GLN A 297 -35.31 1.77 -17.14
C GLN A 297 -36.55 0.88 -17.04
N LEU A 298 -37.23 0.97 -15.91
CA LEU A 298 -38.47 0.23 -15.71
C LEU A 298 -39.62 0.82 -16.54
N PRO A 299 -40.59 0.00 -17.01
CA PRO A 299 -41.78 0.50 -17.62
C PRO A 299 -42.50 1.49 -16.70
N GLU A 300 -43.14 2.51 -17.24
CA GLU A 300 -43.92 3.48 -16.45
C GLU A 300 -45.04 2.74 -15.72
N GLY A 301 -44.89 2.50 -14.45
CA GLY A 301 -45.82 1.74 -13.64
C GLY A 301 -45.99 2.21 -12.21
N PHE A 302 -45.24 3.19 -11.77
CA PHE A 302 -45.60 3.94 -10.59
C PHE A 302 -46.53 5.08 -11.02
N PRO A 303 -47.80 5.08 -10.60
CA PRO A 303 -48.67 6.22 -10.91
C PRO A 303 -47.94 7.45 -10.34
N LYS A 304 -47.50 8.33 -11.23
CA LYS A 304 -47.28 9.72 -10.84
C LYS A 304 -48.60 10.05 -10.12
N LYS A 305 -48.57 10.26 -8.82
CA LYS A 305 -49.61 11.02 -8.15
C LYS A 305 -49.60 12.35 -8.92
N GLU A 306 -50.47 12.47 -9.91
CA GLU A 306 -50.78 13.77 -10.45
C GLU A 306 -51.17 14.59 -9.24
N ALA A 307 -50.32 15.51 -8.87
CA ALA A 307 -50.70 16.53 -7.91
C ALA A 307 -51.88 17.21 -8.61
N LYS A 308 -53.09 16.83 -8.23
CA LYS A 308 -54.27 17.59 -8.64
C LYS A 308 -53.98 18.98 -8.14
N GLU A 309 -53.68 19.86 -9.06
CA GLU A 309 -53.58 21.28 -8.78
C GLU A 309 -54.99 21.71 -8.35
N ILE A 310 -55.18 21.78 -7.03
CA ILE A 310 -56.44 22.26 -6.50
C ILE A 310 -56.30 23.78 -6.60
N VAL A 311 -56.75 24.32 -7.74
CA VAL A 311 -56.89 25.76 -7.94
C VAL A 311 -58.09 26.22 -7.11
N LYS A 312 -57.84 26.87 -5.99
CA LYS A 312 -58.86 27.49 -5.18
C LYS A 312 -59.03 28.93 -5.66
N TYR A 313 -60.20 29.26 -6.18
CA TYR A 313 -60.53 30.64 -6.48
C TYR A 313 -61.05 31.31 -5.23
N ILE A 314 -60.37 32.40 -4.80
CA ILE A 314 -60.75 33.18 -3.62
C ILE A 314 -61.18 34.54 -4.12
N TRP A 315 -62.42 34.90 -3.84
CA TRP A 315 -62.90 36.26 -4.06
C TRP A 315 -62.75 37.09 -2.80
N ILE A 316 -62.17 38.28 -2.97
CA ILE A 316 -62.02 39.24 -1.89
C ILE A 316 -63.13 40.31 -2.06
N THR A 317 -63.99 40.43 -1.04
CA THR A 317 -65.04 41.44 -1.06
C THR A 317 -64.46 42.83 -0.81
N GLU A 318 -65.22 43.89 -1.17
CA GLU A 318 -64.79 45.31 -0.92
C GLU A 318 -64.48 45.63 0.54
N LYS A 319 -64.93 44.78 1.45
CA LYS A 319 -64.67 44.90 2.91
C LYS A 319 -63.46 44.04 3.34
N GLY A 320 -62.70 43.43 2.42
CA GLY A 320 -61.50 42.62 2.75
C GLY A 320 -61.81 41.21 3.23
N GLU A 321 -63.06 40.71 3.15
CA GLU A 321 -63.38 39.30 3.51
C GLU A 321 -63.05 38.38 2.37
N MET A 322 -62.39 37.27 2.66
CA MET A 322 -62.06 36.22 1.67
C MET A 322 -63.18 35.18 1.63
N LYS A 323 -63.73 34.90 0.47
CA LYS A 323 -64.70 33.83 0.24
C LYS A 323 -64.19 32.86 -0.83
N GLU A 324 -64.20 31.57 -0.52
CA GLU A 324 -63.84 30.50 -1.49
C GLU A 324 -65.03 30.31 -2.44
N LEU A 325 -64.73 30.42 -3.75
CA LEU A 325 -65.72 30.10 -4.80
C LEU A 325 -65.69 28.60 -5.02
N GLY A 326 -66.74 27.90 -4.62
CA GLY A 326 -67.02 26.52 -5.00
C GLY A 326 -67.52 26.50 -6.45
N LEU A 327 -66.64 26.04 -7.39
CA LEU A 327 -67.00 25.70 -8.76
C LEU A 327 -67.10 24.20 -8.86
#